data_1506254f6804e1ad4fddd7bef8ace39f
#
_entry.id   1506254f6804e1ad4fddd7bef8ace39f
#
_cell.length_a   1.000
_cell.length_b   1.000
_cell.length_c   1.000
_cell.angle_alpha   90.00
_cell.angle_beta   90.00
_cell.angle_gamma   90.00
#
_symmetry.space_group_name_H-M   'P 1'
#
loop_
_entity.id
_entity.type
_entity.pdbx_description
1 polymer ?
#
loop_
_entity_poly.entity_id
_entity_poly.type
_entity_poly.pdbx_seq_one_letter_code
_entity_poly.pdbx_strand_id
1 'polypeptide(L)'
;MTLTNRNTICTTCGTKFPHSERVPALCPICNDDRQFISLRGQSWTSGEDLEKCHAVRICRIRDRLHYLTVRPDFAIGQRAFLLLSRDGNILWDCIPLLDEYTKEFIHSKGGLKAIAFSHPHFYSNMNEWAAEFNCPIYIHENDKRWIFNRGPNVNLWNGDEKPLWD
;
A
#
# COMPACT_ATOMS: atom_id res chain seq x y z
N MET A 1 -26.47 7.05 3.88
CA MET A 1 -25.51 7.91 3.18
C MET A 1 -24.93 7.11 2.04
N THR A 2 -25.27 7.44 0.83
CA THR A 2 -24.78 6.79 -0.39
C THR A 2 -23.32 7.21 -0.59
N LEU A 3 -22.37 6.28 -0.46
CA LEU A 3 -20.97 6.47 -0.81
C LEU A 3 -20.86 6.56 -2.33
N THR A 4 -21.28 7.69 -2.89
CA THR A 4 -21.19 7.94 -4.32
C THR A 4 -19.72 8.28 -4.65
N ASN A 5 -19.15 7.50 -5.55
CA ASN A 5 -17.95 7.83 -6.33
C ASN A 5 -16.60 7.82 -5.60
N ARG A 6 -16.34 6.94 -4.61
CA ARG A 6 -15.08 6.95 -3.83
C ARG A 6 -14.39 5.60 -3.85
N ASN A 7 -13.06 5.63 -3.96
CA ASN A 7 -12.23 4.45 -3.69
C ASN A 7 -12.49 3.96 -2.26
N THR A 8 -12.69 2.67 -2.13
CA THR A 8 -13.10 2.06 -0.86
C THR A 8 -11.89 1.37 -0.23
N ILE A 9 -11.60 1.72 1.02
CA ILE A 9 -10.51 1.15 1.82
C ILE A 9 -11.09 0.31 2.95
N CYS A 10 -10.67 -0.95 3.04
CA CYS A 10 -11.02 -1.82 4.15
C CYS A 10 -10.38 -1.32 5.45
N THR A 11 -11.18 -1.04 6.49
CA THR A 11 -10.65 -0.55 7.77
C THR A 11 -9.94 -1.64 8.58
N THR A 12 -10.10 -2.92 8.22
CA THR A 12 -9.41 -4.03 8.87
C THR A 12 -7.98 -4.22 8.35
N CYS A 13 -7.78 -4.24 7.02
CA CYS A 13 -6.46 -4.52 6.43
C CYS A 13 -5.87 -3.37 5.60
N GLY A 14 -6.59 -2.26 5.41
CA GLY A 14 -6.08 -1.13 4.62
C GLY A 14 -6.05 -1.35 3.11
N THR A 15 -6.55 -2.46 2.59
CA THR A 15 -6.58 -2.72 1.15
C THR A 15 -7.55 -1.76 0.47
N LYS A 16 -7.06 -1.08 -0.57
CA LYS A 16 -7.85 -0.19 -1.42
C LYS A 16 -8.40 -0.95 -2.61
N PHE A 17 -9.71 -0.88 -2.77
CA PHE A 17 -10.41 -1.47 -3.90
C PHE A 17 -10.66 -0.43 -4.98
N PRO A 18 -10.77 -0.85 -6.25
CA PRO A 18 -11.10 0.05 -7.34
C PRO A 18 -12.46 0.69 -7.11
N HIS A 19 -12.66 1.81 -7.77
CA HIS A 19 -13.92 2.52 -7.76
C HIS A 19 -15.08 1.58 -8.13
N SER A 20 -16.09 1.52 -7.28
CA SER A 20 -17.31 0.74 -7.49
C SER A 20 -18.52 1.48 -6.96
N GLU A 21 -19.67 1.33 -7.63
CA GLU A 21 -20.94 1.87 -7.14
C GLU A 21 -21.41 1.17 -5.85
N ARG A 22 -20.86 0.02 -5.54
CA ARG A 22 -21.20 -0.76 -4.34
C ARG A 22 -19.95 -1.06 -3.53
N VAL A 23 -20.04 -0.82 -2.24
CA VAL A 23 -19.06 -1.28 -1.27
C VAL A 23 -18.99 -2.81 -1.31
N PRO A 24 -17.81 -3.43 -1.36
CA PRO A 24 -17.70 -4.88 -1.29
C PRO A 24 -18.40 -5.44 -0.04
N ALA A 25 -19.12 -6.54 -0.19
CA ALA A 25 -19.79 -7.17 0.96
C ALA A 25 -18.77 -7.75 1.96
N LEU A 26 -17.66 -8.26 1.44
CA LEU A 26 -16.54 -8.80 2.21
C LEU A 26 -15.21 -8.36 1.58
N CYS A 27 -14.20 -8.17 2.41
CA CYS A 27 -12.84 -7.98 1.93
C CYS A 27 -12.21 -9.35 1.68
N PRO A 28 -11.87 -9.70 0.44
CA PRO A 28 -11.27 -11.01 0.13
C PRO A 28 -9.90 -11.22 0.77
N ILE A 29 -9.18 -10.16 1.10
CA ILE A 29 -7.90 -10.23 1.85
C ILE A 29 -8.17 -10.60 3.31
N CYS A 30 -9.23 -10.04 3.94
CA CYS A 30 -9.57 -10.32 5.34
C CYS A 30 -10.42 -11.57 5.51
N ASN A 31 -10.97 -12.13 4.42
CA ASN A 31 -11.74 -13.37 4.47
C ASN A 31 -10.82 -14.60 4.56
N ASP A 32 -9.98 -14.58 5.58
CA ASP A 32 -8.99 -15.61 5.92
C ASP A 32 -9.17 -15.94 7.41
N ASP A 33 -9.20 -17.21 7.76
CA ASP A 33 -9.45 -17.70 9.12
C ASP A 33 -8.43 -17.17 10.14
N ARG A 34 -7.27 -16.74 9.68
CA ARG A 34 -6.19 -16.16 10.51
C ARG A 34 -6.37 -14.68 10.77
N GLN A 35 -7.28 -14.01 10.05
CA GLN A 35 -7.48 -12.57 10.16
C GLN A 35 -8.58 -12.26 11.18
N PHE A 36 -8.25 -11.45 12.19
CA PHE A 36 -9.25 -10.96 13.13
C PHE A 36 -10.15 -9.93 12.46
N ILE A 37 -11.44 -10.22 12.44
CA ILE A 37 -12.48 -9.27 12.05
C ILE A 37 -13.31 -8.95 13.30
N SER A 38 -13.59 -7.65 13.51
CA SER A 38 -14.44 -7.21 14.62
C SER A 38 -15.79 -7.95 14.62
N LEU A 39 -16.33 -8.23 15.82
CA LEU A 39 -17.68 -8.78 15.97
C LEU A 39 -18.78 -7.92 15.31
N ARG A 40 -18.50 -6.65 15.04
CA ARG A 40 -19.38 -5.74 14.29
C ARG A 40 -19.30 -5.93 12.78
N GLY A 41 -18.48 -6.88 12.31
CA GLY A 41 -18.20 -7.12 10.91
C GLY A 41 -17.13 -6.19 10.32
N GLN A 42 -16.97 -6.25 9.01
CA GLN A 42 -16.07 -5.38 8.27
C GLN A 42 -16.68 -3.99 8.08
N SER A 43 -15.82 -2.99 8.03
CA SER A 43 -16.17 -1.61 7.72
C SER A 43 -15.22 -1.01 6.69
N TRP A 44 -15.64 0.12 6.11
CA TRP A 44 -14.98 0.72 4.97
C TRP A 44 -14.85 2.22 5.17
N THR A 45 -13.78 2.79 4.64
CA THR A 45 -13.54 4.23 4.59
C THR A 45 -13.12 4.67 3.20
N SER A 46 -13.01 5.97 2.97
CA SER A 46 -12.43 6.55 1.76
C SER A 46 -11.04 7.11 2.02
N GLY A 47 -10.23 7.34 0.96
CA GLY A 47 -8.94 8.02 1.10
C GLY A 47 -9.10 9.42 1.69
N GLU A 48 -10.07 10.19 1.22
CA GLU A 48 -10.37 11.53 1.74
C GLU A 48 -10.71 11.54 3.25
N ASP A 49 -11.47 10.55 3.72
CA ASP A 49 -11.82 10.47 5.14
C ASP A 49 -10.64 9.98 5.98
N LEU A 50 -9.78 9.14 5.40
CA LEU A 50 -8.55 8.72 6.06
C LEU A 50 -7.59 9.91 6.26
N GLU A 51 -7.39 10.73 5.24
CA GLU A 51 -6.53 11.92 5.27
C GLU A 51 -6.98 12.98 6.28
N LYS A 52 -8.28 13.10 6.54
CA LYS A 52 -8.81 14.07 7.53
C LYS A 52 -8.36 13.78 8.96
N CYS A 53 -8.11 12.51 9.28
CA CYS A 53 -7.89 12.08 10.65
C CYS A 53 -6.53 11.40 10.87
N HIS A 54 -5.78 11.16 9.79
CA HIS A 54 -4.52 10.41 9.83
C HIS A 54 -3.44 11.11 9.00
N ALA A 55 -2.20 10.86 9.38
CA ALA A 55 -1.02 11.31 8.63
C ALA A 55 0.03 10.21 8.59
N VAL A 56 0.96 10.30 7.65
CA VAL A 56 2.11 9.38 7.61
C VAL A 56 3.19 9.87 8.53
N ARG A 57 3.68 8.99 9.38
CA ARG A 57 4.88 9.21 10.18
C ARG A 57 6.06 8.52 9.52
N ILE A 58 7.10 9.28 9.20
CA ILE A 58 8.37 8.78 8.65
C ILE A 58 9.39 8.77 9.77
N CYS A 59 9.99 7.60 10.02
CA CYS A 59 11.01 7.43 11.06
C CYS A 59 12.28 6.86 10.45
N ARG A 60 13.41 7.50 10.71
CA ARG A 60 14.72 6.99 10.33
C ARG A 60 15.14 5.87 11.28
N ILE A 61 15.47 4.70 10.73
CA ILE A 61 16.05 3.58 11.48
C ILE A 61 17.57 3.71 11.47
N ARG A 62 18.14 3.99 10.29
CA ARG A 62 19.56 4.21 10.05
C ARG A 62 19.77 4.98 8.74
N ASP A 63 20.99 5.28 8.34
CA ASP A 63 21.32 6.25 7.28
C ASP A 63 20.54 6.08 5.96
N ARG A 64 20.29 4.85 5.55
CA ARG A 64 19.63 4.56 4.27
C ARG A 64 18.32 3.84 4.43
N LEU A 65 17.78 3.76 5.65
CA LEU A 65 16.57 3.01 5.93
C LEU A 65 15.62 3.83 6.79
N HIS A 66 14.43 4.05 6.27
CA HIS A 66 13.31 4.66 6.98
C HIS A 66 12.14 3.67 7.02
N TYR A 67 11.30 3.77 8.03
CA TYR A 67 9.97 3.17 7.97
C TYR A 67 8.89 4.24 7.98
N LEU A 68 7.79 3.90 7.32
CA LEU A 68 6.59 4.72 7.21
C LEU A 68 5.43 3.99 7.85
N THR A 69 4.59 4.71 8.58
CA THR A 69 3.38 4.16 9.20
C THR A 69 2.30 5.22 9.28
N VAL A 70 1.04 4.82 9.27
CA VAL A 70 -0.10 5.73 9.43
C VAL A 70 -0.33 6.01 10.90
N ARG A 71 -0.58 7.27 11.26
CA ARG A 71 -0.88 7.71 12.63
C ARG A 71 -2.09 8.66 12.67
N PRO A 72 -3.01 8.53 13.64
CA PRO A 72 -3.15 7.39 14.58
C PRO A 72 -3.13 6.02 13.90
N ASP A 73 -2.98 4.94 14.66
CA ASP A 73 -2.94 3.59 14.07
C ASP A 73 -4.21 3.32 13.26
N PHE A 74 -4.02 2.77 12.05
CA PHE A 74 -5.09 2.41 11.14
C PHE A 74 -4.90 0.98 10.64
N ALA A 75 -6.03 0.28 10.44
CA ALA A 75 -6.06 -1.11 9.98
C ALA A 75 -5.18 -2.03 10.86
N ILE A 76 -4.35 -2.87 10.25
CA ILE A 76 -3.41 -3.76 10.96
C ILE A 76 -2.10 -3.06 11.33
N GLY A 77 -2.00 -1.74 11.17
CA GLY A 77 -0.80 -0.99 11.50
C GLY A 77 0.39 -1.28 10.59
N GLN A 78 0.15 -1.39 9.28
CA GLN A 78 1.19 -1.66 8.29
C GLN A 78 2.38 -0.72 8.43
N ARG A 79 3.54 -1.24 8.05
CA ARG A 79 4.78 -0.48 7.87
C ARG A 79 5.30 -0.69 6.47
N ALA A 80 5.67 0.40 5.82
CA ALA A 80 6.46 0.36 4.62
C ALA A 80 7.91 0.75 4.96
N PHE A 81 8.87 0.22 4.21
CA PHE A 81 10.27 0.55 4.40
C PHE A 81 10.82 1.23 3.15
N LEU A 82 11.34 2.45 3.33
CA LEU A 82 12.04 3.17 2.28
C LEU A 82 13.54 2.89 2.40
N LEU A 83 14.07 2.19 1.40
CA LEU A 83 15.49 1.91 1.26
C LEU A 83 16.10 2.91 0.27
N LEU A 84 17.05 3.70 0.73
CA LEU A 84 17.76 4.65 -0.11
C LEU A 84 19.02 3.97 -0.68
N SER A 85 19.13 4.00 -2.02
CA SER A 85 20.27 3.44 -2.76
C SER A 85 20.80 4.45 -3.78
N ARG A 86 22.08 4.30 -4.17
CA ARG A 86 22.69 5.09 -5.24
C ARG A 86 22.04 4.80 -6.60
N ASP A 87 21.63 3.55 -6.79
CA ASP A 87 21.09 3.06 -8.07
C ASP A 87 19.57 3.23 -8.19
N GLY A 88 18.93 3.68 -7.11
CA GLY A 88 17.50 3.98 -7.01
C GLY A 88 16.89 3.54 -5.68
N ASN A 89 15.90 4.27 -5.22
CA ASN A 89 15.22 3.96 -3.95
C ASN A 89 14.14 2.91 -4.16
N ILE A 90 13.97 2.06 -3.15
CA ILE A 90 12.94 1.02 -3.12
C ILE A 90 11.97 1.31 -1.99
N LEU A 91 10.68 1.21 -2.28
CA LEU A 91 9.67 1.06 -1.25
C LEU A 91 9.37 -0.43 -1.08
N TRP A 92 9.65 -0.97 0.09
CA TRP A 92 9.31 -2.33 0.47
C TRP A 92 8.04 -2.32 1.29
N ASP A 93 6.99 -2.93 0.77
CA ASP A 93 5.61 -2.84 1.24
C ASP A 93 4.99 -1.44 1.07
N CYS A 94 3.65 -1.36 1.17
CA CYS A 94 2.90 -0.11 1.15
C CYS A 94 2.05 0.05 2.41
N ILE A 95 1.64 1.29 2.65
CA ILE A 95 0.68 1.69 3.68
C ILE A 95 -0.54 2.34 3.01
N PRO A 96 -1.71 2.36 3.66
CA PRO A 96 -2.97 2.81 3.03
C PRO A 96 -3.05 4.31 2.71
N LEU A 97 -2.13 5.12 3.19
CA LEU A 97 -2.12 6.57 3.02
C LEU A 97 -0.84 7.04 2.34
N LEU A 98 -0.96 7.92 1.37
CA LEU A 98 0.13 8.65 0.74
C LEU A 98 -0.20 10.14 0.77
N ASP A 99 0.20 10.84 1.84
CA ASP A 99 -0.01 12.26 2.02
C ASP A 99 1.06 13.13 1.32
N GLU A 100 0.78 14.41 1.16
CA GLU A 100 1.68 15.36 0.47
C GLU A 100 3.06 15.43 1.12
N TYR A 101 3.13 15.42 2.45
CA TYR A 101 4.40 15.42 3.16
C TYR A 101 5.28 14.22 2.78
N THR A 102 4.67 13.05 2.66
CA THR A 102 5.37 11.81 2.26
C THR A 102 5.87 11.89 0.81
N LYS A 103 5.04 12.42 -0.10
CA LYS A 103 5.43 12.63 -1.48
C LYS A 103 6.65 13.55 -1.58
N GLU A 104 6.57 14.72 -0.96
CA GLU A 104 7.67 15.70 -0.92
C GLU A 104 8.95 15.11 -0.32
N PHE A 105 8.82 14.38 0.80
CA PHE A 105 9.94 13.73 1.44
C PHE A 105 10.64 12.75 0.49
N ILE A 106 9.88 11.85 -0.15
CA ILE A 106 10.46 10.83 -1.05
C ILE A 106 11.03 11.49 -2.32
N HIS A 107 10.36 12.49 -2.89
CA HIS A 107 10.90 13.25 -4.02
C HIS A 107 12.22 13.94 -3.66
N SER A 108 12.34 14.50 -2.44
CA SER A 108 13.60 15.09 -1.96
C SER A 108 14.76 14.09 -1.83
N LYS A 109 14.44 12.78 -1.78
CA LYS A 109 15.43 11.68 -1.77
C LYS A 109 15.70 11.08 -3.16
N GLY A 110 15.12 11.66 -4.21
CA GLY A 110 15.27 11.18 -5.59
C GLY A 110 14.14 10.28 -6.10
N GLY A 111 13.00 10.28 -5.41
CA GLY A 111 11.83 9.47 -5.80
C GLY A 111 11.96 7.98 -5.50
N LEU A 112 11.11 7.17 -6.12
CA LEU A 112 11.18 5.70 -6.07
C LEU A 112 11.54 5.15 -7.45
N LYS A 113 12.38 4.11 -7.48
CA LYS A 113 12.71 3.34 -8.68
C LYS A 113 11.94 2.03 -8.77
N ALA A 114 11.48 1.50 -7.64
CA ALA A 114 10.67 0.28 -7.57
C ALA A 114 9.87 0.19 -6.28
N ILE A 115 8.77 -0.56 -6.34
CA ILE A 115 8.01 -1.04 -5.19
C ILE A 115 8.02 -2.56 -5.21
N ALA A 116 8.31 -3.18 -4.07
CA ALA A 116 8.28 -4.63 -3.89
C ALA A 116 7.54 -4.99 -2.60
N PHE A 117 7.11 -6.25 -2.49
CA PHE A 117 6.23 -6.68 -1.40
C PHE A 117 6.69 -7.96 -0.72
N SER A 118 6.44 -8.00 0.60
CA SER A 118 6.62 -9.19 1.41
C SER A 118 5.37 -10.06 1.50
N HIS A 119 4.17 -9.45 1.42
CA HIS A 119 2.91 -10.15 1.67
C HIS A 119 1.71 -9.38 1.09
N PRO A 120 0.63 -10.07 0.62
CA PRO A 120 -0.57 -9.45 0.04
C PRO A 120 -1.29 -8.41 0.91
N HIS A 121 -1.23 -8.50 2.25
CA HIS A 121 -1.81 -7.49 3.15
C HIS A 121 -1.14 -6.11 3.01
N PHE A 122 0.02 -6.03 2.37
CA PHE A 122 0.75 -4.78 2.17
C PHE A 122 0.54 -4.17 0.77
N TYR A 123 -0.26 -4.78 -0.11
CA TYR A 123 -0.58 -4.19 -1.42
C TYR A 123 -1.33 -2.86 -1.28
N SER A 124 -2.22 -2.77 -0.29
CA SER A 124 -2.84 -1.52 0.15
C SER A 124 -3.26 -0.60 -1.01
N ASN A 125 -2.69 0.59 -1.13
CA ASN A 125 -2.92 1.51 -2.23
C ASN A 125 -1.72 1.61 -3.20
N MET A 126 -1.03 0.50 -3.44
CA MET A 126 0.20 0.40 -4.26
C MET A 126 0.12 1.15 -5.60
N ASN A 127 -1.05 1.17 -6.24
CA ASN A 127 -1.22 1.83 -7.53
C ASN A 127 -1.07 3.36 -7.44
N GLU A 128 -1.50 3.98 -6.34
CA GLU A 128 -1.29 5.41 -6.11
C GLU A 128 0.18 5.72 -5.88
N TRP A 129 0.86 4.91 -5.07
CA TRP A 129 2.29 5.03 -4.86
C TRP A 129 3.06 4.90 -6.17
N ALA A 130 2.75 3.89 -6.97
CA ALA A 130 3.42 3.66 -8.24
C ALA A 130 3.14 4.77 -9.28
N ALA A 131 1.92 5.29 -9.31
CA ALA A 131 1.53 6.40 -10.18
C ALA A 131 2.25 7.70 -9.81
N GLU A 132 2.30 8.04 -8.51
CA GLU A 132 2.97 9.24 -8.01
C GLU A 132 4.45 9.27 -8.39
N PHE A 133 5.16 8.15 -8.19
CA PHE A 133 6.59 8.09 -8.43
C PHE A 133 6.97 7.54 -9.81
N ASN A 134 5.97 7.24 -10.66
CA ASN A 134 6.17 6.66 -11.99
C ASN A 134 7.13 5.47 -11.98
N CYS A 135 6.91 4.51 -11.09
CA CYS A 135 7.78 3.37 -10.89
C CYS A 135 7.05 2.02 -11.01
N PRO A 136 7.76 0.94 -11.37
CA PRO A 136 7.20 -0.41 -11.44
C PRO A 136 6.91 -0.96 -10.04
N ILE A 137 5.88 -1.81 -9.98
CA ILE A 137 5.54 -2.67 -8.85
C ILE A 137 5.95 -4.09 -9.21
N TYR A 138 6.67 -4.77 -8.32
CA TYR A 138 7.08 -6.16 -8.51
C TYR A 138 6.37 -7.08 -7.53
N ILE A 139 5.57 -8.03 -8.05
CA ILE A 139 4.83 -9.03 -7.29
C ILE A 139 5.15 -10.41 -7.85
N HIS A 140 5.43 -11.38 -6.98
CA HIS A 140 5.66 -12.74 -7.41
C HIS A 140 4.39 -13.37 -8.00
N GLU A 141 4.51 -14.16 -9.06
CA GLU A 141 3.35 -14.72 -9.79
C GLU A 141 2.47 -15.62 -8.91
N ASN A 142 3.04 -16.27 -7.91
CA ASN A 142 2.29 -17.10 -6.95
C ASN A 142 1.26 -16.27 -6.15
N ASP A 143 1.46 -14.96 -6.03
CA ASP A 143 0.58 -14.04 -5.32
C ASP A 143 -0.42 -13.33 -6.24
N LYS A 144 -0.40 -13.61 -7.54
CA LYS A 144 -1.28 -13.00 -8.55
C LYS A 144 -2.76 -13.03 -8.16
N ARG A 145 -3.20 -14.10 -7.50
CA ARG A 145 -4.60 -14.28 -7.05
C ARG A 145 -5.05 -13.23 -6.02
N TRP A 146 -4.11 -12.57 -5.34
CA TRP A 146 -4.38 -11.57 -4.31
C TRP A 146 -4.40 -10.14 -4.85
N ILE A 147 -4.18 -9.94 -6.14
CA ILE A 147 -4.19 -8.63 -6.78
C ILE A 147 -5.60 -8.29 -7.23
N PHE A 148 -6.42 -7.71 -6.34
CA PHE A 148 -7.80 -7.33 -6.64
C PHE A 148 -7.92 -5.99 -7.38
N ASN A 149 -6.85 -5.19 -7.38
CA ASN A 149 -6.77 -3.92 -8.09
C ASN A 149 -5.45 -3.86 -8.87
N ARG A 150 -5.42 -4.48 -10.06
CA ARG A 150 -4.22 -4.51 -10.90
C ARG A 150 -4.10 -3.23 -11.71
N GLY A 151 -3.15 -2.38 -11.33
CA GLY A 151 -2.76 -1.19 -12.10
C GLY A 151 -1.76 -1.50 -13.22
N PRO A 152 -1.48 -0.51 -14.08
CA PRO A 152 -0.58 -0.65 -15.24
C PRO A 152 0.89 -0.89 -14.83
N ASN A 153 1.29 -0.47 -13.65
CA ASN A 153 2.67 -0.58 -13.15
C ASN A 153 3.01 -1.96 -12.59
N VAL A 154 2.03 -2.88 -12.47
CA VAL A 154 2.24 -4.20 -11.87
C VAL A 154 2.94 -5.14 -12.85
N ASN A 155 4.15 -5.56 -12.45
CA ASN A 155 4.99 -6.52 -13.14
C ASN A 155 5.06 -7.80 -12.32
N LEU A 156 4.60 -8.90 -12.90
CA LEU A 156 4.74 -10.21 -12.28
C LEU A 156 6.10 -10.81 -12.61
N TRP A 157 6.67 -11.53 -11.66
CA TRP A 157 7.94 -12.21 -11.84
C TRP A 157 7.91 -13.62 -11.22
N ASN A 158 8.82 -14.47 -11.66
CA ASN A 158 8.96 -15.87 -11.23
C ASN A 158 10.38 -16.16 -10.75
N GLY A 159 10.54 -17.26 -10.04
CA GLY A 159 11.81 -17.74 -9.53
C GLY A 159 12.07 -17.29 -8.10
N ASP A 160 13.26 -17.60 -7.59
CA ASP A 160 13.63 -17.35 -6.19
C ASP A 160 14.20 -15.96 -5.97
N GLU A 161 14.66 -15.32 -7.06
CA GLU A 161 15.31 -14.01 -7.03
C GLU A 161 14.81 -13.12 -8.15
N LYS A 162 14.74 -11.82 -7.89
CA LYS A 162 14.45 -10.77 -8.86
C LYS A 162 15.45 -9.64 -8.73
N PRO A 163 16.50 -9.59 -9.58
CA PRO A 163 17.30 -8.38 -9.71
C PRO A 163 16.42 -7.23 -10.16
N LEU A 164 16.48 -6.10 -9.50
CA LEU A 164 15.71 -4.90 -9.85
C LEU A 164 16.46 -4.00 -10.81
N TRP A 165 17.79 -4.02 -10.75
CA TRP A 165 18.75 -3.38 -11.65
C TRP A 165 20.13 -4.00 -11.50
N ASP A 166 21.02 -3.73 -12.42
CA ASP A 166 22.42 -4.19 -12.44
C ASP A 166 23.27 -3.50 -11.36
#